data_bb7c66ce58f2a7f4a833f506139b11b5
#
_entry.id   bb7c66ce58f2a7f4a833f506139b11b5
#
_cell.length_a   1.000
_cell.length_b   1.000
_cell.length_c   1.000
_cell.angle_alpha   90.00
_cell.angle_beta   90.00
_cell.angle_gamma   90.00
#
_symmetry.space_group_name_H-M   'P 1'
#
loop_
_entity.id
_entity.type
_entity.pdbx_description
1 polymer ?
#
loop_
_entity_poly.entity_id
_entity_poly.type
_entity_poly.pdbx_seq_one_letter_code
_entity_poly.pdbx_strand_id
1 'polypeptide(L)'
;ILGIYISQHFFSRRKDVIIYIMAFILSLFWYFSLEAKQDRQWNPEVAQALHYERQGDVITLHNVRNFKWNPDGSFQENWETRQFNLNDIQGVNIITSYWMGPQIAHTLVSFDFANAKPLTFSIEIRKEATEDFSAIGGFFRQFELSLIASDEKDIIYTRSNIRGEQVYFFPINMAKPEMKALFEEYLSKSDELRKQGQAFTTQKREVLALDTARKLGIRTEQQINAEIKKTQGAYTQLGILQ
;
A
#
# COMPACT_ATOMS: atom_id res chain seq x y z
N ILE A 1 -34.98 -1.12 -5.41
CA ILE A 1 -36.27 -1.43 -6.11
C ILE A 1 -37.46 -1.12 -5.16
N LEU A 2 -37.48 -1.64 -3.94
CA LEU A 2 -38.58 -1.40 -2.97
C LEU A 2 -38.72 0.08 -2.63
N GLY A 3 -37.63 0.83 -2.42
CA GLY A 3 -37.65 2.27 -2.15
C GLY A 3 -38.20 3.09 -3.31
N ILE A 4 -37.88 2.70 -4.56
CA ILE A 4 -38.43 3.35 -5.76
C ILE A 4 -39.93 3.10 -5.88
N TYR A 5 -40.38 1.89 -5.59
CA TYR A 5 -41.80 1.53 -5.63
C TYR A 5 -42.64 2.29 -4.58
N ILE A 6 -42.11 2.40 -3.35
CA ILE A 6 -42.75 3.16 -2.27
C ILE A 6 -42.83 4.66 -2.63
N SER A 7 -41.75 5.22 -3.17
CA SER A 7 -41.66 6.62 -3.56
C SER A 7 -42.69 6.99 -4.64
N GLN A 8 -42.86 6.15 -5.67
CA GLN A 8 -43.85 6.37 -6.74
C GLN A 8 -45.29 6.38 -6.25
N HIS A 9 -45.59 5.83 -5.09
CA HIS A 9 -46.93 5.77 -4.53
C HIS A 9 -47.29 7.02 -3.68
N PHE A 10 -46.27 7.69 -3.11
CA PHE A 10 -46.48 8.77 -2.14
C PHE A 10 -46.08 10.15 -2.62
N PHE A 11 -45.24 10.27 -3.66
CA PHE A 11 -44.71 11.54 -4.10
C PHE A 11 -44.85 11.77 -5.61
N SER A 12 -44.92 13.04 -6.02
CA SER A 12 -44.85 13.37 -7.44
C SER A 12 -43.40 13.15 -7.95
N ARG A 13 -43.21 12.79 -9.21
CA ARG A 13 -41.89 12.56 -9.84
C ARG A 13 -40.85 13.66 -9.55
N ARG A 14 -41.30 14.93 -9.48
CA ARG A 14 -40.40 16.05 -9.19
C ARG A 14 -39.89 16.01 -7.75
N LYS A 15 -40.76 15.68 -6.78
CA LYS A 15 -40.35 15.54 -5.37
C LYS A 15 -39.42 14.36 -5.18
N ASP A 16 -39.65 13.25 -5.84
CA ASP A 16 -38.76 12.08 -5.80
C ASP A 16 -37.38 12.41 -6.30
N VAL A 17 -37.25 13.05 -7.45
CA VAL A 17 -35.95 13.46 -8.00
C VAL A 17 -35.23 14.40 -7.03
N ILE A 18 -35.93 15.35 -6.41
CA ILE A 18 -35.32 16.24 -5.41
C ILE A 18 -34.81 15.46 -4.20
N ILE A 19 -35.61 14.51 -3.68
CA ILE A 19 -35.24 13.67 -2.54
C ILE A 19 -33.98 12.84 -2.87
N TYR A 20 -33.92 12.21 -4.05
CA TYR A 20 -32.76 11.44 -4.46
C TYR A 20 -31.50 12.29 -4.62
N ILE A 21 -31.65 13.50 -5.22
CA ILE A 21 -30.52 14.44 -5.34
C ILE A 21 -30.04 14.86 -3.95
N MET A 22 -30.95 15.20 -3.05
CA MET A 22 -30.58 15.59 -1.67
C MET A 22 -29.92 14.44 -0.93
N ALA A 23 -30.45 13.21 -1.02
CA ALA A 23 -29.85 12.03 -0.40
C ALA A 23 -28.45 11.77 -0.95
N PHE A 24 -28.26 11.90 -2.26
CA PHE A 24 -26.95 11.77 -2.91
C PHE A 24 -25.96 12.84 -2.43
N ILE A 25 -26.39 14.11 -2.37
CA ILE A 25 -25.55 15.21 -1.86
C ILE A 25 -25.17 14.97 -0.40
N LEU A 26 -26.13 14.55 0.44
CA LEU A 26 -25.85 14.21 1.84
C LEU A 26 -24.88 13.04 1.97
N SER A 27 -25.01 12.02 1.13
CA SER A 27 -24.11 10.88 1.10
C SER A 27 -22.69 11.30 0.69
N LEU A 28 -22.56 12.19 -0.30
CA LEU A 28 -21.28 12.78 -0.69
C LEU A 28 -20.69 13.62 0.44
N PHE A 29 -21.50 14.47 1.07
CA PHE A 29 -21.05 15.28 2.19
C PHE A 29 -20.56 14.41 3.35
N TRP A 30 -21.33 13.40 3.73
CA TRP A 30 -20.90 12.41 4.73
C TRP A 30 -19.58 11.73 4.32
N TYR A 31 -19.49 11.25 3.08
CA TYR A 31 -18.29 10.57 2.59
C TYR A 31 -17.03 11.45 2.64
N PHE A 32 -17.15 12.72 2.28
CA PHE A 32 -16.03 13.66 2.30
C PHE A 32 -15.74 14.24 3.68
N SER A 33 -16.68 14.14 4.63
CA SER A 33 -16.46 14.55 6.02
C SER A 33 -15.74 13.50 6.86
N LEU A 34 -15.54 12.29 6.32
CA LEU A 34 -14.79 11.26 7.02
C LEU A 34 -13.30 11.63 7.06
N GLU A 35 -12.80 11.90 8.26
CA GLU A 35 -11.40 12.19 8.52
C GLU A 35 -10.72 10.98 9.16
N ALA A 36 -9.45 10.73 8.78
CA ALA A 36 -8.66 9.69 9.39
C ALA A 36 -8.25 10.08 10.81
N LYS A 37 -8.29 9.13 11.71
CA LYS A 37 -7.87 9.29 13.10
C LYS A 37 -6.46 8.72 13.27
N GLN A 38 -5.67 9.31 14.17
CA GLN A 38 -4.30 8.85 14.44
C GLN A 38 -4.15 8.26 15.85
N ASP A 39 -5.15 8.42 16.72
CA ASP A 39 -5.15 8.11 18.14
C ASP A 39 -5.90 6.81 18.48
N ARG A 40 -5.80 5.80 17.64
CA ARG A 40 -6.48 4.52 17.80
C ARG A 40 -5.54 3.41 18.26
N GLN A 41 -6.10 2.31 18.77
CA GLN A 41 -5.35 1.10 19.07
C GLN A 41 -5.14 0.28 17.79
N TRP A 42 -4.02 0.53 17.14
CA TRP A 42 -3.69 -0.09 15.86
C TRP A 42 -3.29 -1.55 16.01
N ASN A 43 -3.55 -2.33 14.95
CA ASN A 43 -2.99 -3.66 14.83
C ASN A 43 -1.45 -3.56 14.88
N PRO A 44 -0.75 -4.46 15.62
CA PRO A 44 0.68 -4.42 15.81
C PRO A 44 1.49 -4.26 14.51
N GLU A 45 1.08 -4.93 13.43
CA GLU A 45 1.79 -4.88 12.14
C GLU A 45 1.86 -3.48 11.52
N VAL A 46 0.98 -2.56 11.92
CA VAL A 46 0.86 -1.20 11.40
C VAL A 46 0.81 -0.15 12.52
N ALA A 47 1.17 -0.54 13.75
CA ALA A 47 1.02 0.30 14.93
C ALA A 47 1.88 1.55 14.87
N GLN A 48 3.10 1.44 14.36
CA GLN A 48 4.03 2.57 14.34
C GLN A 48 4.16 3.15 12.92
N ALA A 49 3.87 4.44 12.79
CA ALA A 49 4.05 5.17 11.53
C ALA A 49 5.53 5.48 11.30
N LEU A 50 5.97 5.31 10.07
CA LEU A 50 7.31 5.69 9.65
C LEU A 50 7.51 7.20 9.84
N HIS A 51 8.67 7.58 10.36
CA HIS A 51 9.21 8.94 10.28
C HIS A 51 10.71 8.90 10.06
N TYR A 52 11.30 10.04 9.66
CA TYR A 52 12.70 10.07 9.33
C TYR A 52 13.36 11.40 9.70
N GLU A 53 14.66 11.35 9.84
CA GLU A 53 15.55 12.50 9.94
C GLU A 53 16.54 12.46 8.77
N ARG A 54 16.95 13.64 8.29
CA ARG A 54 17.84 13.75 7.14
C ARG A 54 19.06 14.61 7.46
N GLN A 55 20.23 14.11 7.12
CA GLN A 55 21.49 14.84 7.16
C GLN A 55 22.24 14.66 5.83
N GLY A 56 21.99 15.55 4.87
CA GLY A 56 22.50 15.40 3.50
C GLY A 56 21.92 14.17 2.78
N ASP A 57 22.80 13.27 2.36
CA ASP A 57 22.41 11.98 1.75
C ASP A 57 22.15 10.87 2.77
N VAL A 58 22.36 11.13 4.05
CA VAL A 58 22.14 10.16 5.12
C VAL A 58 20.73 10.35 5.67
N ILE A 59 19.96 9.26 5.65
CA ILE A 59 18.58 9.19 6.14
C ILE A 59 18.53 8.23 7.31
N THR A 60 18.05 8.71 8.45
CA THR A 60 17.74 7.89 9.62
C THR A 60 16.24 7.62 9.65
N LEU A 61 15.85 6.38 9.43
CA LEU A 61 14.47 5.93 9.50
C LEU A 61 14.15 5.39 10.90
N HIS A 62 13.07 5.86 11.47
CA HIS A 62 12.53 5.38 12.74
C HIS A 62 11.28 4.54 12.48
N ASN A 63 11.07 3.52 13.31
CA ASN A 63 9.94 2.60 13.20
C ASN A 63 10.02 1.73 11.92
N VAL A 64 11.21 1.24 11.59
CA VAL A 64 11.39 0.20 10.57
C VAL A 64 10.97 -1.13 11.17
N ARG A 65 9.97 -1.78 10.57
CA ARG A 65 9.46 -3.06 11.04
C ARG A 65 10.44 -4.20 10.72
N ASN A 66 10.75 -5.00 11.72
CA ASN A 66 11.59 -6.20 11.57
C ASN A 66 11.12 -7.30 12.55
N PHE A 67 9.88 -7.72 12.38
CA PHE A 67 9.25 -8.73 13.23
C PHE A 67 9.85 -10.11 13.00
N LYS A 68 9.88 -10.90 14.06
CA LYS A 68 10.29 -12.31 14.01
C LYS A 68 9.06 -13.18 14.04
N TRP A 69 8.75 -13.77 12.91
CA TRP A 69 7.58 -14.62 12.72
C TRP A 69 7.87 -16.08 13.02
N ASN A 70 6.93 -16.75 13.68
CA ASN A 70 6.90 -18.18 13.84
C ASN A 70 5.98 -18.81 12.78
N PRO A 71 6.17 -20.11 12.47
CA PRO A 71 5.34 -20.81 11.48
C PRO A 71 3.83 -20.86 11.82
N ASP A 72 3.47 -20.73 13.09
CA ASP A 72 2.09 -20.67 13.56
C ASP A 72 1.41 -19.30 13.38
N GLY A 73 2.14 -18.32 12.82
CA GLY A 73 1.65 -16.95 12.61
C GLY A 73 1.80 -16.04 13.82
N SER A 74 2.29 -16.54 14.94
CA SER A 74 2.71 -15.69 16.06
C SER A 74 4.00 -14.94 15.72
N PHE A 75 4.24 -13.80 16.36
CA PHE A 75 5.42 -13.00 16.09
C PHE A 75 5.91 -12.25 17.34
N GLN A 76 7.19 -11.94 17.32
CA GLN A 76 7.81 -11.00 18.24
C GLN A 76 7.94 -9.66 17.53
N GLU A 77 7.29 -8.62 18.08
CA GLU A 77 7.43 -7.26 17.58
C GLU A 77 8.87 -6.76 17.75
N ASN A 78 9.36 -6.13 16.68
CA ASN A 78 10.64 -5.45 16.69
C ASN A 78 10.59 -4.26 15.73
N TRP A 79 10.61 -3.06 16.29
CA TRP A 79 10.66 -1.81 15.55
C TRP A 79 12.04 -1.19 15.72
N GLU A 80 12.73 -0.97 14.62
CA GLU A 80 14.13 -0.55 14.60
C GLU A 80 14.29 0.88 14.11
N THR A 81 15.40 1.51 14.52
CA THR A 81 15.94 2.68 13.87
C THR A 81 17.07 2.25 12.95
N ARG A 82 17.00 2.60 11.67
CA ARG A 82 18.03 2.25 10.67
C ARG A 82 18.52 3.49 9.95
N GLN A 83 19.80 3.50 9.61
CA GLN A 83 20.43 4.55 8.85
C GLN A 83 20.80 4.05 7.46
N PHE A 84 20.53 4.87 6.46
CA PHE A 84 20.79 4.58 5.05
C PHE A 84 21.50 5.78 4.42
N ASN A 85 22.52 5.50 3.60
CA ASN A 85 23.11 6.53 2.75
C ASN A 85 22.52 6.35 1.33
N LEU A 86 21.88 7.38 0.80
CA LEU A 86 21.27 7.35 -0.53
C LEU A 86 22.31 7.11 -1.64
N ASN A 87 23.59 7.41 -1.39
CA ASN A 87 24.66 7.10 -2.32
C ASN A 87 24.96 5.59 -2.43
N ASP A 88 24.51 4.81 -1.46
CA ASP A 88 24.75 3.36 -1.41
C ASP A 88 23.62 2.55 -2.04
N ILE A 89 22.58 3.20 -2.57
CA ILE A 89 21.51 2.51 -3.30
C ILE A 89 22.10 1.86 -4.56
N GLN A 90 21.87 0.54 -4.70
CA GLN A 90 22.39 -0.29 -5.78
C GLN A 90 21.28 -0.86 -6.68
N GLY A 91 20.07 -1.01 -6.16
CA GLY A 91 18.96 -1.61 -6.88
C GLY A 91 17.61 -1.23 -6.31
N VAL A 92 16.60 -1.39 -7.16
CA VAL A 92 15.19 -1.26 -6.80
C VAL A 92 14.45 -2.46 -7.36
N ASN A 93 13.62 -3.08 -6.53
CA ASN A 93 12.76 -4.19 -6.91
C ASN A 93 11.31 -3.80 -6.70
N ILE A 94 10.46 -4.03 -7.69
CA ILE A 94 9.01 -4.06 -7.48
C ILE A 94 8.64 -5.46 -7.03
N ILE A 95 7.89 -5.55 -5.95
CA ILE A 95 7.40 -6.81 -5.41
C ILE A 95 5.89 -6.80 -5.51
N THR A 96 5.32 -7.83 -6.11
CA THR A 96 3.88 -8.00 -6.18
C THR A 96 3.46 -9.19 -5.35
N SER A 97 2.40 -9.03 -4.56
CA SER A 97 1.83 -10.08 -3.73
C SER A 97 0.36 -10.26 -4.07
N TYR A 98 0.02 -11.44 -4.58
CA TYR A 98 -1.33 -11.78 -5.02
C TYR A 98 -2.05 -12.59 -3.93
N TRP A 99 -3.16 -12.07 -3.45
CA TRP A 99 -3.94 -12.66 -2.36
C TRP A 99 -5.41 -12.97 -2.76
N MET A 100 -5.87 -12.43 -3.89
CA MET A 100 -7.24 -12.61 -4.36
C MET A 100 -7.28 -12.93 -5.87
N GLY A 101 -6.45 -13.92 -6.29
CA GLY A 101 -6.31 -14.31 -7.69
C GLY A 101 -5.43 -13.36 -8.50
N PRO A 102 -5.28 -13.60 -9.82
CA PRO A 102 -4.29 -12.93 -10.66
C PRO A 102 -4.64 -11.48 -11.03
N GLN A 103 -5.81 -11.00 -10.64
CA GLN A 103 -6.32 -9.69 -11.05
C GLN A 103 -5.99 -8.58 -10.06
N ILE A 104 -5.65 -8.94 -8.80
CA ILE A 104 -5.39 -7.97 -7.74
C ILE A 104 -4.08 -8.32 -7.05
N ALA A 105 -3.10 -7.43 -7.18
CA ALA A 105 -1.83 -7.52 -6.49
C ALA A 105 -1.63 -6.36 -5.53
N HIS A 106 -1.07 -6.65 -4.38
CA HIS A 106 -0.49 -5.63 -3.52
C HIS A 106 0.94 -5.38 -3.99
N THR A 107 1.30 -4.12 -4.21
CA THR A 107 2.62 -3.74 -4.70
C THR A 107 3.46 -3.15 -3.57
N LEU A 108 4.68 -3.65 -3.46
CA LEU A 108 5.71 -3.15 -2.56
C LEU A 108 6.94 -2.73 -3.38
N VAL A 109 7.77 -1.88 -2.82
CA VAL A 109 9.04 -1.49 -3.45
C VAL A 109 10.17 -1.71 -2.47
N SER A 110 11.15 -2.49 -2.87
CA SER A 110 12.35 -2.78 -2.09
C SER A 110 13.56 -2.09 -2.69
N PHE A 111 14.41 -1.56 -1.83
CA PHE A 111 15.66 -0.90 -2.17
C PHE A 111 16.83 -1.72 -1.64
N ASP A 112 17.79 -2.01 -2.52
CA ASP A 112 19.04 -2.66 -2.17
C ASP A 112 20.11 -1.61 -1.91
N PHE A 113 20.90 -1.84 -0.87
CA PHE A 113 22.00 -0.97 -0.47
C PHE A 113 23.33 -1.75 -0.39
N ALA A 114 24.43 -1.08 -0.73
CA ALA A 114 25.77 -1.68 -0.65
C ALA A 114 26.16 -2.05 0.78
N ASN A 115 25.81 -1.22 1.76
CA ASN A 115 26.29 -1.31 3.13
C ASN A 115 25.16 -1.47 4.16
N ALA A 116 23.95 -1.78 3.73
CA ALA A 116 22.81 -2.01 4.60
C ALA A 116 21.92 -3.14 4.07
N LYS A 117 21.09 -3.70 4.94
CA LYS A 117 20.07 -4.68 4.54
C LYS A 117 19.04 -4.03 3.63
N PRO A 118 18.43 -4.79 2.71
CA PRO A 118 17.33 -4.30 1.90
C PRO A 118 16.20 -3.73 2.74
N LEU A 119 15.57 -2.69 2.22
CA LEU A 119 14.47 -1.99 2.85
C LEU A 119 13.27 -1.98 1.91
N THR A 120 12.14 -2.44 2.41
CA THR A 120 10.89 -2.49 1.63
C THR A 120 9.87 -1.50 2.16
N PHE A 121 9.34 -0.69 1.25
CA PHE A 121 8.20 0.17 1.52
C PHE A 121 6.90 -0.49 1.08
N SER A 122 5.88 -0.37 1.90
CA SER A 122 4.53 -0.83 1.63
C SER A 122 3.49 0.15 2.15
N ILE A 123 2.51 0.48 1.31
CA ILE A 123 1.34 1.24 1.75
C ILE A 123 0.31 0.25 2.26
N GLU A 124 0.10 0.24 3.55
CA GLU A 124 -0.79 -0.71 4.23
C GLU A 124 -2.08 -0.05 4.71
N ILE A 125 -3.14 -0.83 4.76
CA ILE A 125 -4.34 -0.47 5.50
C ILE A 125 -3.99 -0.46 6.98
N ARG A 126 -4.20 0.67 7.64
CA ARG A 126 -3.99 0.82 9.08
C ARG A 126 -5.26 0.48 9.82
N LYS A 127 -5.47 -0.80 10.09
CA LYS A 127 -6.64 -1.29 10.82
C LYS A 127 -6.41 -1.23 12.32
N GLU A 128 -7.48 -1.07 13.09
CA GLU A 128 -7.45 -1.23 14.53
C GLU A 128 -7.25 -2.70 14.93
N ALA A 129 -6.80 -2.94 16.15
CA ALA A 129 -6.54 -4.29 16.65
C ALA A 129 -7.79 -5.20 16.65
N THR A 130 -8.97 -4.59 16.74
CA THR A 130 -10.27 -5.27 16.77
C THR A 130 -10.99 -5.29 15.42
N GLU A 131 -10.38 -4.71 14.38
CA GLU A 131 -11.00 -4.65 13.05
C GLU A 131 -10.54 -5.80 12.16
N ASP A 132 -11.52 -6.43 11.51
CA ASP A 132 -11.26 -7.38 10.44
C ASP A 132 -11.09 -6.67 9.09
N PHE A 133 -10.36 -7.32 8.19
CA PHE A 133 -10.21 -6.82 6.83
C PHE A 133 -11.55 -6.84 6.07
N SER A 134 -11.91 -5.71 5.48
CA SER A 134 -13.07 -5.58 4.62
C SER A 134 -12.72 -4.77 3.37
N ALA A 135 -12.81 -5.40 2.20
CA ALA A 135 -12.61 -4.70 0.93
C ALA A 135 -13.69 -3.62 0.70
N ILE A 136 -14.94 -3.91 1.07
CA ILE A 136 -16.06 -2.97 1.00
C ILE A 136 -15.84 -1.82 1.99
N GLY A 137 -15.44 -2.14 3.24
CA GLY A 137 -15.11 -1.13 4.26
C GLY A 137 -13.99 -0.19 3.78
N GLY A 138 -12.96 -0.73 3.12
CA GLY A 138 -11.88 0.07 2.53
C GLY A 138 -12.38 1.03 1.44
N PHE A 139 -13.36 0.61 0.63
CA PHE A 139 -14.01 1.48 -0.35
C PHE A 139 -14.73 2.66 0.33
N PHE A 140 -15.39 2.42 1.45
CA PHE A 140 -16.11 3.44 2.22
C PHE A 140 -15.25 4.16 3.27
N ARG A 141 -13.93 4.17 3.11
CA ARG A 141 -12.99 4.88 4.02
C ARG A 141 -13.04 4.40 5.47
N GLN A 142 -13.32 3.13 5.69
CA GLN A 142 -13.33 2.56 7.04
C GLN A 142 -11.91 2.56 7.65
N PHE A 143 -10.88 2.38 6.81
CA PHE A 143 -9.51 2.24 7.27
C PHE A 143 -8.66 3.45 6.89
N GLU A 144 -7.75 3.80 7.76
CA GLU A 144 -6.63 4.68 7.46
C GLU A 144 -5.57 3.98 6.62
N LEU A 145 -4.67 4.78 6.02
CA LEU A 145 -3.47 4.27 5.36
C LEU A 145 -2.23 4.61 6.16
N SER A 146 -1.26 3.70 6.14
CA SER A 146 0.06 3.90 6.68
C SER A 146 1.11 3.48 5.65
N LEU A 147 2.20 4.22 5.57
CA LEU A 147 3.40 3.76 4.90
C LEU A 147 4.27 3.04 5.92
N ILE A 148 4.52 1.78 5.66
CA ILE A 148 5.41 0.93 6.46
C ILE A 148 6.74 0.79 5.72
N ALA A 149 7.83 1.10 6.42
CA ALA A 149 9.16 0.65 6.05
C ALA A 149 9.46 -0.64 6.83
N SER A 150 9.92 -1.66 6.14
CA SER A 150 10.16 -2.98 6.75
C SER A 150 11.47 -3.59 6.27
N ASP A 151 12.06 -4.43 7.12
CA ASP A 151 13.03 -5.42 6.65
C ASP A 151 12.37 -6.27 5.57
N GLU A 152 13.05 -6.46 4.44
CA GLU A 152 12.49 -7.22 3.32
C GLU A 152 12.11 -8.64 3.73
N LYS A 153 12.95 -9.29 4.54
CA LYS A 153 12.68 -10.64 5.02
C LYS A 153 11.40 -10.72 5.86
N ASP A 154 11.14 -9.73 6.73
CA ASP A 154 9.91 -9.70 7.54
C ASP A 154 8.69 -9.62 6.65
N ILE A 155 8.61 -8.60 5.80
CA ILE A 155 7.39 -8.33 5.05
C ILE A 155 7.11 -9.39 3.98
N ILE A 156 8.15 -9.98 3.40
CA ILE A 156 8.01 -11.06 2.42
C ILE A 156 7.59 -12.35 3.10
N TYR A 157 8.21 -12.71 4.23
CA TYR A 157 7.85 -13.92 4.98
C TYR A 157 6.39 -13.87 5.44
N THR A 158 5.94 -12.71 5.93
CA THR A 158 4.55 -12.51 6.33
C THR A 158 3.59 -12.81 5.17
N ARG A 159 3.91 -12.34 3.97
CA ARG A 159 3.05 -12.51 2.80
C ARG A 159 3.10 -13.93 2.25
N SER A 160 4.30 -14.43 1.97
CA SER A 160 4.48 -15.73 1.33
C SER A 160 4.18 -16.91 2.27
N ASN A 161 4.72 -16.88 3.50
CA ASN A 161 4.69 -18.03 4.40
C ASN A 161 3.51 -17.99 5.38
N ILE A 162 3.20 -16.82 5.95
CA ILE A 162 2.11 -16.73 6.93
C ILE A 162 0.76 -16.60 6.24
N ARG A 163 0.65 -15.74 5.20
CA ARG A 163 -0.61 -15.48 4.49
C ARG A 163 -0.81 -16.35 3.26
N GLY A 164 0.22 -17.11 2.81
CA GLY A 164 0.15 -17.98 1.63
C GLY A 164 -0.06 -17.22 0.32
N GLU A 165 0.33 -15.95 0.26
CA GLU A 165 0.22 -15.11 -0.93
C GLU A 165 1.29 -15.49 -1.95
N GLN A 166 0.99 -15.32 -3.24
CA GLN A 166 1.97 -15.52 -4.31
C GLN A 166 2.79 -14.25 -4.49
N VAL A 167 4.08 -14.32 -4.16
CA VAL A 167 4.98 -13.17 -4.17
C VAL A 167 5.99 -13.28 -5.31
N TYR A 168 6.12 -12.20 -6.10
CA TYR A 168 7.04 -12.12 -7.23
C TYR A 168 7.91 -10.87 -7.13
N PHE A 169 9.17 -11.00 -7.52
CA PHE A 169 10.16 -9.93 -7.54
C PHE A 169 10.48 -9.53 -8.98
N PHE A 170 10.51 -8.23 -9.22
CA PHE A 170 10.85 -7.64 -10.51
C PHE A 170 11.96 -6.60 -10.33
N PRO A 171 13.23 -6.95 -10.61
CA PRO A 171 14.30 -5.97 -10.60
C PRO A 171 14.04 -4.88 -11.66
N ILE A 172 14.20 -3.62 -11.26
CA ILE A 172 13.98 -2.49 -12.15
C ILE A 172 15.33 -1.93 -12.59
N ASN A 173 15.51 -1.85 -13.90
CA ASN A 173 16.66 -1.16 -14.45
C ASN A 173 16.43 0.35 -14.39
N MET A 174 17.02 0.99 -13.39
CA MET A 174 16.84 2.41 -13.09
C MET A 174 18.19 3.04 -12.80
N ALA A 175 18.40 4.27 -13.27
CA ALA A 175 19.63 5.00 -12.98
C ALA A 175 19.66 5.45 -11.50
N LYS A 176 20.85 5.59 -10.95
CA LYS A 176 21.02 5.92 -9.53
C LYS A 176 20.31 7.20 -9.07
N PRO A 177 20.31 8.30 -9.84
CA PRO A 177 19.56 9.50 -9.48
C PRO A 177 18.04 9.25 -9.39
N GLU A 178 17.51 8.39 -10.26
CA GLU A 178 16.09 8.00 -10.27
C GLU A 178 15.74 7.13 -9.06
N MET A 179 16.63 6.20 -8.67
CA MET A 179 16.47 5.38 -7.46
C MET A 179 16.40 6.26 -6.21
N LYS A 180 17.29 7.28 -6.12
CA LYS A 180 17.27 8.26 -5.03
C LYS A 180 15.96 9.05 -5.01
N ALA A 181 15.55 9.56 -6.16
CA ALA A 181 14.30 10.33 -6.28
C ALA A 181 13.09 9.49 -5.88
N LEU A 182 13.04 8.21 -6.24
CA LEU A 182 12.00 7.28 -5.83
C LEU A 182 12.00 7.08 -4.31
N PHE A 183 13.17 6.89 -3.71
CA PHE A 183 13.28 6.77 -2.26
C PHE A 183 12.76 8.02 -1.54
N GLU A 184 13.15 9.19 -2.02
CA GLU A 184 12.70 10.49 -1.47
C GLU A 184 11.18 10.69 -1.63
N GLU A 185 10.58 10.19 -2.70
CA GLU A 185 9.13 10.22 -2.88
C GLU A 185 8.40 9.39 -1.81
N TYR A 186 8.93 8.21 -1.44
CA TYR A 186 8.40 7.43 -0.33
C TYR A 186 8.51 8.16 1.01
N LEU A 187 9.62 8.86 1.27
CA LEU A 187 9.76 9.69 2.47
C LEU A 187 8.74 10.82 2.50
N SER A 188 8.56 11.52 1.37
CA SER A 188 7.56 12.57 1.23
C SER A 188 6.14 12.05 1.47
N LYS A 189 5.83 10.85 0.96
CA LYS A 189 4.54 10.20 1.18
C LYS A 189 4.32 9.78 2.64
N SER A 190 5.37 9.36 3.33
CA SER A 190 5.30 9.11 4.77
C SER A 190 4.85 10.35 5.52
N ASP A 191 5.46 11.51 5.22
CA ASP A 191 5.09 12.78 5.83
C ASP A 191 3.66 13.21 5.48
N GLU A 192 3.26 13.04 4.22
CA GLU A 192 1.90 13.34 3.77
C GLU A 192 0.86 12.50 4.54
N LEU A 193 1.04 11.17 4.58
CA LEU A 193 0.11 10.27 5.27
C LEU A 193 0.03 10.56 6.78
N ARG A 194 1.15 10.92 7.38
CA ARG A 194 1.23 11.27 8.79
C ARG A 194 0.54 12.60 9.12
N LYS A 195 0.68 13.61 8.25
CA LYS A 195 0.15 14.96 8.46
C LYS A 195 -1.33 15.08 8.12
N GLN A 196 -1.76 14.43 7.04
CA GLN A 196 -3.10 14.65 6.52
C GLN A 196 -4.17 13.83 7.24
N GLY A 197 -3.79 12.74 7.95
CA GLY A 197 -4.75 11.87 8.60
C GLY A 197 -5.91 11.44 7.69
N GLN A 198 -5.69 11.35 6.37
CA GLN A 198 -6.76 11.09 5.41
C GLN A 198 -6.99 9.61 5.22
N ALA A 199 -8.23 9.19 5.32
CA ALA A 199 -8.66 7.89 4.84
C ALA A 199 -8.60 7.87 3.30
N PHE A 200 -7.91 6.87 2.73
CA PHE A 200 -7.83 6.68 1.29
C PHE A 200 -8.58 5.42 0.88
N THR A 201 -9.28 5.49 -0.23
CA THR A 201 -9.86 4.30 -0.85
C THR A 201 -8.77 3.44 -1.47
N THR A 202 -9.03 2.14 -1.62
CA THR A 202 -8.14 1.20 -2.31
C THR A 202 -7.74 1.72 -3.70
N GLN A 203 -8.67 2.34 -4.40
CA GLN A 203 -8.43 2.93 -5.71
C GLN A 203 -7.38 4.05 -5.70
N LYS A 204 -7.30 4.83 -4.60
CA LYS A 204 -6.28 5.88 -4.47
C LYS A 204 -4.88 5.29 -4.21
N ARG A 205 -4.79 4.09 -3.62
CA ARG A 205 -3.52 3.36 -3.46
C ARG A 205 -2.91 2.99 -4.81
N GLU A 206 -3.72 2.40 -5.68
CA GLU A 206 -3.30 2.00 -7.03
C GLU A 206 -2.91 3.21 -7.87
N VAL A 207 -3.74 4.27 -7.84
CA VAL A 207 -3.44 5.53 -8.53
C VAL A 207 -2.14 6.15 -8.02
N LEU A 208 -1.85 6.09 -6.72
CA LEU A 208 -0.62 6.63 -6.15
C LEU A 208 0.62 5.86 -6.63
N ALA A 209 0.55 4.53 -6.61
CA ALA A 209 1.64 3.68 -7.11
C ALA A 209 1.86 3.89 -8.62
N LEU A 210 0.77 3.98 -9.39
CA LEU A 210 0.81 4.25 -10.83
C LEU A 210 1.31 5.67 -11.14
N ASP A 211 0.90 6.69 -10.38
CA ASP A 211 1.34 8.07 -10.58
C ASP A 211 2.83 8.23 -10.27
N THR A 212 3.31 7.59 -9.21
CA THR A 212 4.73 7.54 -8.89
C THR A 212 5.52 6.83 -10.00
N ALA A 213 5.05 5.68 -10.47
CA ALA A 213 5.66 4.96 -11.58
C ALA A 213 5.67 5.80 -12.87
N ARG A 214 4.59 6.54 -13.14
CA ARG A 214 4.47 7.42 -14.31
C ARG A 214 5.40 8.63 -14.21
N LYS A 215 5.52 9.28 -13.06
CA LYS A 215 6.44 10.42 -12.83
C LYS A 215 7.90 10.02 -13.01
N LEU A 216 8.23 8.77 -12.74
CA LEU A 216 9.57 8.21 -12.88
C LEU A 216 9.83 7.62 -14.27
N GLY A 217 8.90 7.77 -15.23
CA GLY A 217 9.04 7.19 -16.56
C GLY A 217 9.01 5.65 -16.57
N ILE A 218 8.64 5.02 -15.46
CA ILE A 218 8.45 3.58 -15.37
C ILE A 218 7.23 3.21 -16.23
N ARG A 219 7.40 2.16 -17.01
CA ARG A 219 6.46 1.69 -18.05
C ARG A 219 4.99 1.69 -17.60
N THR A 220 4.09 1.93 -18.54
CA THR A 220 2.64 1.90 -18.30
C THR A 220 2.19 0.55 -17.75
N GLU A 221 1.04 0.52 -17.05
CA GLU A 221 0.41 -0.70 -16.53
C GLU A 221 0.35 -1.83 -17.56
N GLN A 222 0.03 -1.50 -18.82
CA GLN A 222 0.04 -2.49 -19.92
C GLN A 222 1.43 -3.07 -20.17
N GLN A 223 2.49 -2.27 -20.07
CA GLN A 223 3.86 -2.71 -20.26
C GLN A 223 4.35 -3.55 -19.07
N ILE A 224 3.97 -3.17 -17.86
CA ILE A 224 4.25 -3.95 -16.63
C ILE A 224 3.52 -5.29 -16.70
N ASN A 225 2.23 -5.30 -17.03
CA ASN A 225 1.44 -6.52 -17.14
C ASN A 225 1.92 -7.43 -18.30
N ALA A 226 2.37 -6.86 -19.42
CA ALA A 226 2.95 -7.62 -20.51
C ALA A 226 4.30 -8.27 -20.10
N GLU A 227 5.12 -7.57 -19.32
CA GLU A 227 6.38 -8.09 -18.79
C GLU A 227 6.15 -9.16 -17.70
N ILE A 228 5.18 -8.94 -16.82
CA ILE A 228 4.72 -9.93 -15.83
C ILE A 228 4.30 -11.22 -16.55
N LYS A 229 3.46 -11.11 -17.57
CA LYS A 229 2.99 -12.27 -18.35
C LYS A 229 4.13 -12.99 -19.07
N LYS A 230 5.09 -12.24 -19.59
CA LYS A 230 6.29 -12.78 -20.25
C LYS A 230 7.20 -13.50 -19.25
N THR A 231 7.38 -12.92 -18.06
CA THR A 231 8.22 -13.48 -17.00
C THR A 231 7.55 -14.73 -16.39
N GLN A 232 6.24 -14.71 -16.16
CA GLN A 232 5.49 -15.90 -15.74
C GLN A 232 5.60 -17.03 -16.75
N GLY A 233 5.51 -16.73 -18.06
CA GLY A 233 5.72 -17.72 -19.12
C GLY A 233 7.13 -18.31 -19.08
N ALA A 234 8.15 -17.51 -18.81
CA ALA A 234 9.53 -17.97 -18.69
C ALA A 234 9.74 -18.88 -17.46
N TYR A 235 9.17 -18.52 -16.30
CA TYR A 235 9.26 -19.36 -15.10
C TYR A 235 8.48 -20.67 -15.22
N THR A 236 7.35 -20.67 -15.92
CA THR A 236 6.61 -21.91 -16.24
C THR A 236 7.40 -22.83 -17.17
N GLN A 237 8.11 -22.25 -18.18
CA GLN A 237 8.99 -23.02 -19.06
C GLN A 237 10.24 -23.58 -18.36
N LEU A 238 10.71 -22.91 -17.30
CA LEU A 238 11.85 -23.36 -16.50
C LEU A 238 11.46 -24.36 -15.39
N GLY A 239 10.16 -24.73 -15.27
CA GLY A 239 9.68 -25.65 -14.27
C GLY A 239 9.75 -25.16 -12.83
N ILE A 240 9.88 -23.85 -12.62
CA ILE A 240 10.00 -23.21 -11.31
C ILE A 240 8.59 -22.90 -10.72
N LEU A 241 7.58 -22.83 -11.59
CA LEU A 241 6.17 -22.74 -11.22
C LEU A 241 5.45 -23.99 -11.71
N GLN A 242 5.06 -24.85 -10.79
CA GLN A 242 4.04 -25.89 -11.00
C GLN A 242 2.68 -25.39 -10.60
#